data_5d0f51a2b727fdd20c5cf404eee40ce9
#
_entry.id   5d0f51a2b727fdd20c5cf404eee40ce9
#
_cell.length_a   1.000
_cell.length_b   1.000
_cell.length_c   1.000
_cell.angle_alpha   90.00
_cell.angle_beta   90.00
_cell.angle_gamma   90.00
#
_symmetry.space_group_name_H-M   'P 1'
#
loop_
_entity.id
_entity.type
_entity.pdbx_description
1 polymer ?
#
loop_
_entity_poly.entity_id
_entity_poly.type
_entity_poly.pdbx_seq_one_letter_code
_entity_poly.pdbx_strand_id
1 'polypeptide(L)'
;YKPKNKYDYYFKHHQTHAAAGYYTAPFHDCNIIVIDAIGEWDTISIWHNMKKIKSWKYPYSLGLLYSAITQRIGLKPNEDEYITMGMAAYGEPIYDLENLLYQNNHRGVGNIYPNAHDYDLAASVQQLYEKKFLELLKYTTKKNLIIMGGCALNCVANSKIPKDYDVWIMPSPGDAGSSLGAAALINGVRLNWRHPYLGHNIAKSISPKQVVNHLLEHKYCGIANGRAEFGPRALGNRSLIADPRLDIKNTINQIKQRQKYRPFAPMILEEYFDEYFHGRKNRYMQFVSKALHDYKSVTHVDGTARVQVVERSNPSVARLILEEWYEKTGCPMLLNTSLNIKGQPIVNTWDDAIDFQREYNVKVF
;
A
#
# COMPACT_ATOMS: atom_id res chain seq x y z
N TYR A 1 16.31 21.39 -2.66
CA TYR A 1 17.64 20.87 -2.28
C TYR A 1 18.36 20.41 -3.54
N LYS A 2 19.40 21.11 -3.98
CA LYS A 2 20.27 20.64 -5.07
C LYS A 2 21.45 19.94 -4.42
N PRO A 3 21.64 18.64 -4.62
CA PRO A 3 22.82 17.96 -4.12
C PRO A 3 24.09 18.57 -4.73
N LYS A 4 25.17 18.62 -3.96
CA LYS A 4 26.45 19.22 -4.38
C LYS A 4 27.26 18.38 -5.38
N ASN A 5 26.80 17.17 -5.69
CA ASN A 5 27.52 16.23 -6.56
C ASN A 5 27.24 16.52 -8.05
N LYS A 6 28.21 16.27 -8.93
CA LYS A 6 27.97 16.23 -10.38
C LYS A 6 27.14 15.00 -10.72
N TYR A 7 26.07 15.21 -11.50
CA TYR A 7 25.23 14.15 -12.03
C TYR A 7 25.36 14.11 -13.54
N ASP A 8 25.33 12.92 -14.09
CA ASP A 8 25.29 12.73 -15.54
C ASP A 8 23.89 13.05 -16.07
N TYR A 9 22.84 12.78 -15.27
CA TYR A 9 21.45 12.98 -15.63
C TYR A 9 20.65 13.59 -14.47
N TYR A 10 19.67 14.43 -14.83
CA TYR A 10 18.70 15.01 -13.91
C TYR A 10 17.29 14.89 -14.50
N PHE A 11 16.35 14.40 -13.70
CA PHE A 11 14.95 14.30 -14.06
C PHE A 11 14.09 15.00 -13.01
N LYS A 12 12.92 15.52 -13.43
CA LYS A 12 11.95 16.10 -12.52
C LYS A 12 11.26 15.03 -11.69
N HIS A 13 10.92 15.33 -10.45
CA HIS A 13 10.32 14.41 -9.50
C HIS A 13 9.08 13.70 -10.07
N HIS A 14 8.05 14.45 -10.50
CA HIS A 14 6.84 13.86 -11.09
C HIS A 14 7.11 13.12 -12.41
N GLN A 15 8.18 13.46 -13.13
CA GLN A 15 8.56 12.73 -14.34
C GLN A 15 9.09 11.32 -14.00
N THR A 16 9.84 11.18 -12.90
CA THR A 16 10.35 9.87 -12.46
C THR A 16 9.22 8.98 -11.95
N HIS A 17 8.25 9.54 -11.21
CA HIS A 17 7.04 8.81 -10.84
C HIS A 17 6.25 8.34 -12.07
N ALA A 18 5.97 9.25 -13.01
CA ALA A 18 5.26 8.90 -14.24
C ALA A 18 5.98 7.81 -15.03
N ALA A 19 7.32 7.90 -15.13
CA ALA A 19 8.15 6.91 -15.80
C ALA A 19 8.13 5.54 -15.10
N ALA A 20 8.25 5.50 -13.78
CA ALA A 20 8.17 4.26 -13.03
C ALA A 20 6.85 3.51 -13.29
N GLY A 21 5.73 4.23 -13.30
CA GLY A 21 4.44 3.67 -13.66
C GLY A 21 4.35 3.25 -15.12
N TYR A 22 4.75 4.14 -16.05
CA TYR A 22 4.63 3.91 -17.49
C TYR A 22 5.47 2.73 -17.99
N TYR A 23 6.73 2.67 -17.59
CA TYR A 23 7.65 1.63 -18.08
C TYR A 23 7.42 0.26 -17.44
N THR A 24 6.66 0.17 -16.35
CA THR A 24 6.28 -1.10 -15.70
C THR A 24 4.87 -1.57 -16.03
N ALA A 25 4.01 -0.68 -16.60
CA ALA A 25 2.62 -1.00 -16.89
C ALA A 25 2.46 -2.05 -18.01
N PRO A 26 1.39 -2.84 -17.99
CA PRO A 26 1.12 -3.84 -19.04
C PRO A 26 0.59 -3.24 -20.35
N PHE A 27 0.32 -1.94 -20.41
CA PHE A 27 -0.26 -1.24 -21.56
C PHE A 27 0.58 -0.03 -21.99
N HIS A 28 0.45 0.37 -23.27
CA HIS A 28 1.28 1.42 -23.89
C HIS A 28 0.56 2.76 -24.03
N ASP A 29 -0.75 2.75 -24.36
CA ASP A 29 -1.56 3.95 -24.51
C ASP A 29 -2.39 4.17 -23.25
N CYS A 30 -1.99 5.17 -22.46
CA CYS A 30 -2.53 5.36 -21.13
C CYS A 30 -2.49 6.81 -20.66
N ASN A 31 -3.33 7.13 -19.68
CA ASN A 31 -3.14 8.31 -18.86
C ASN A 31 -2.41 7.97 -17.56
N ILE A 32 -1.59 8.89 -17.05
CA ILE A 32 -0.89 8.75 -15.78
C ILE A 32 -1.32 9.91 -14.89
N ILE A 33 -1.72 9.63 -13.67
CA ILE A 33 -1.95 10.62 -12.63
C ILE A 33 -0.87 10.42 -11.58
N VAL A 34 -0.06 11.44 -11.35
CA VAL A 34 0.90 11.49 -10.24
C VAL A 34 0.33 12.41 -9.18
N ILE A 35 0.15 11.91 -7.96
CA ILE A 35 -0.32 12.69 -6.80
C ILE A 35 0.66 12.50 -5.67
N ASP A 36 1.24 13.60 -5.22
CA ASP A 36 2.23 13.59 -4.17
C ASP A 36 1.99 14.72 -3.16
N ALA A 37 2.76 14.74 -2.09
CA ALA A 37 2.78 15.85 -1.16
C ALA A 37 3.29 17.11 -1.89
N ILE A 38 4.50 17.02 -2.41
CA ILE A 38 5.12 18.02 -3.28
C ILE A 38 6.35 17.44 -3.97
N GLY A 39 6.45 17.57 -5.29
CA GLY A 39 7.62 17.22 -6.07
C GLY A 39 8.18 18.48 -6.76
N GLU A 40 9.22 19.08 -6.18
CA GLU A 40 9.72 20.43 -6.52
C GLU A 40 8.62 21.47 -6.26
N TRP A 41 7.74 21.72 -7.25
CA TRP A 41 6.58 22.61 -7.15
C TRP A 41 5.26 21.95 -7.56
N ASP A 42 5.34 20.84 -8.33
CA ASP A 42 4.16 20.10 -8.74
C ASP A 42 3.68 19.21 -7.55
N THR A 43 2.38 19.21 -7.31
CA THR A 43 1.72 18.39 -6.28
C THR A 43 0.82 17.34 -6.92
N ILE A 44 0.29 17.67 -8.10
CA ILE A 44 -0.44 16.75 -8.97
C ILE A 44 0.01 17.00 -10.40
N SER A 45 0.18 15.93 -11.17
CA SER A 45 0.38 16.05 -12.62
C SER A 45 -0.31 14.94 -13.38
N ILE A 46 -0.82 15.27 -14.56
CA ILE A 46 -1.50 14.36 -15.47
C ILE A 46 -0.70 14.28 -16.76
N TRP A 47 -0.54 13.05 -17.23
CA TRP A 47 0.25 12.74 -18.41
C TRP A 47 -0.57 11.86 -19.37
N HIS A 48 -0.31 12.03 -20.64
CA HIS A 48 -0.68 11.06 -21.66
C HIS A 48 0.60 10.39 -22.12
N ASN A 49 0.75 9.11 -21.85
CA ASN A 49 2.03 8.40 -21.95
C ASN A 49 3.10 9.17 -21.17
N MET A 50 4.21 9.58 -21.79
CA MET A 50 5.24 10.37 -21.11
C MET A 50 5.16 11.88 -21.40
N LYS A 51 4.07 12.36 -22.01
CA LYS A 51 3.82 13.80 -22.23
C LYS A 51 2.94 14.36 -21.13
N LYS A 52 3.48 15.31 -20.33
CA LYS A 52 2.71 16.01 -19.29
C LYS A 52 1.69 16.94 -19.96
N ILE A 53 0.40 16.79 -19.60
CA ILE A 53 -0.71 17.58 -20.17
C ILE A 53 -1.26 18.62 -19.20
N LYS A 54 -1.17 18.36 -17.87
CA LYS A 54 -1.65 19.28 -16.86
C LYS A 54 -0.88 19.09 -15.54
N SER A 55 -0.75 20.16 -14.74
CA SER A 55 -0.27 20.04 -13.35
C SER A 55 -0.92 21.10 -12.45
N TRP A 56 -0.93 20.78 -11.16
CA TRP A 56 -1.24 21.69 -10.07
C TRP A 56 0.04 21.87 -9.24
N LYS A 57 0.18 23.06 -8.69
CA LYS A 57 1.37 23.46 -7.98
C LYS A 57 1.03 23.83 -6.54
N TYR A 58 2.03 23.72 -5.69
CA TYR A 58 1.98 24.32 -4.36
C TYR A 58 1.52 25.78 -4.41
N PRO A 59 0.64 26.26 -3.50
CA PRO A 59 0.23 25.61 -2.25
C PRO A 59 -0.90 24.56 -2.38
N TYR A 60 -1.61 24.45 -3.51
CA TYR A 60 -2.64 23.45 -3.69
C TYR A 60 -2.03 22.05 -3.61
N SER A 61 -2.34 21.27 -2.56
CA SER A 61 -1.81 19.92 -2.39
C SER A 61 -2.75 19.03 -1.58
N LEU A 62 -3.19 17.93 -2.20
CA LEU A 62 -3.96 16.89 -1.52
C LEU A 62 -3.09 16.12 -0.51
N GLY A 63 -1.85 15.78 -0.88
CA GLY A 63 -0.95 15.03 -0.02
C GLY A 63 -0.53 15.82 1.22
N LEU A 64 -0.14 17.10 1.05
CA LEU A 64 0.23 17.96 2.20
C LEU A 64 -0.95 18.20 3.15
N LEU A 65 -2.16 18.41 2.63
CA LEU A 65 -3.34 18.55 3.49
C LEU A 65 -3.60 17.27 4.26
N TYR A 66 -3.51 16.12 3.60
CA TYR A 66 -3.70 14.83 4.27
C TYR A 66 -2.66 14.63 5.39
N SER A 67 -1.39 14.91 5.14
CA SER A 67 -0.32 14.88 6.15
C SER A 67 -0.54 15.89 7.28
N ALA A 68 -1.03 17.11 6.97
CA ALA A 68 -1.31 18.12 7.97
C ALA A 68 -2.48 17.75 8.91
N ILE A 69 -3.51 17.08 8.39
CA ILE A 69 -4.58 16.52 9.22
C ILE A 69 -4.06 15.31 10.01
N THR A 70 -3.21 14.47 9.41
CA THR A 70 -2.52 13.37 10.14
C THR A 70 -1.76 13.92 11.36
N GLN A 71 -1.05 15.04 11.19
CA GLN A 71 -0.38 15.73 12.30
C GLN A 71 -1.38 16.30 13.32
N ARG A 72 -2.48 16.91 12.85
CA ARG A 72 -3.51 17.52 13.71
C ARG A 72 -4.15 16.51 14.67
N ILE A 73 -4.29 15.25 14.24
CA ILE A 73 -4.83 14.14 15.07
C ILE A 73 -3.73 13.39 15.85
N GLY A 74 -2.54 14.02 16.03
CA GLY A 74 -1.48 13.49 16.90
C GLY A 74 -0.63 12.37 16.29
N LEU A 75 -0.70 12.16 14.97
CA LEU A 75 0.10 11.18 14.25
C LEU A 75 1.29 11.84 13.54
N LYS A 76 2.27 11.05 13.09
CA LYS A 76 3.47 11.54 12.44
C LYS A 76 3.20 11.86 10.96
N PRO A 77 3.30 13.14 10.53
CA PRO A 77 3.09 13.50 9.13
C PRO A 77 4.18 12.88 8.24
N ASN A 78 3.83 12.59 7.00
CA ASN A 78 4.63 11.88 5.97
C ASN A 78 5.01 10.43 6.31
N GLU A 79 4.42 9.85 7.36
CA GLU A 79 4.66 8.46 7.76
C GLU A 79 3.37 7.71 8.15
N ASP A 80 2.46 8.36 8.89
CA ASP A 80 1.29 7.72 9.50
C ASP A 80 -0.04 7.95 8.74
N GLU A 81 -0.01 8.49 7.51
CA GLU A 81 -1.23 8.74 6.70
C GLU A 81 -2.07 7.48 6.51
N TYR A 82 -1.43 6.32 6.44
CA TYR A 82 -2.13 5.05 6.37
C TYR A 82 -2.90 4.69 7.65
N ILE A 83 -2.53 5.26 8.81
CA ILE A 83 -3.28 5.14 10.06
C ILE A 83 -4.50 6.05 9.98
N THR A 84 -4.34 7.31 9.55
CA THR A 84 -5.43 8.25 9.29
C THR A 84 -6.46 7.66 8.34
N MET A 85 -6.03 7.02 7.24
CA MET A 85 -6.91 6.31 6.30
C MET A 85 -7.71 5.20 6.99
N GLY A 86 -7.08 4.43 7.90
CA GLY A 86 -7.77 3.40 8.67
C GLY A 86 -8.72 3.98 9.73
N MET A 87 -8.39 5.13 10.34
CA MET A 87 -9.25 5.82 11.30
C MET A 87 -10.52 6.38 10.67
N ALA A 88 -10.45 6.77 9.40
CA ALA A 88 -11.57 7.37 8.67
C ALA A 88 -12.83 6.50 8.66
N ALA A 89 -12.69 5.18 8.73
CA ALA A 89 -13.84 4.26 8.78
C ALA A 89 -14.60 4.25 10.12
N TYR A 90 -14.06 4.91 11.15
CA TYR A 90 -14.69 5.00 12.48
C TYR A 90 -15.36 6.36 12.72
N GLY A 91 -15.19 7.34 11.82
CA GLY A 91 -15.69 8.70 11.98
C GLY A 91 -16.71 9.11 10.92
N GLU A 92 -17.30 10.29 11.13
CA GLU A 92 -18.24 10.91 10.21
C GLU A 92 -17.58 12.12 9.52
N PRO A 93 -17.72 12.28 8.18
CA PRO A 93 -17.06 13.35 7.43
C PRO A 93 -17.83 14.67 7.53
N ILE A 94 -17.84 15.29 8.70
CA ILE A 94 -18.65 16.48 9.04
C ILE A 94 -17.92 17.81 8.92
N TYR A 95 -16.60 17.81 8.72
CA TYR A 95 -15.80 19.04 8.64
C TYR A 95 -15.45 19.42 7.21
N ASP A 96 -15.72 20.67 6.82
CA ASP A 96 -15.28 21.22 5.54
C ASP A 96 -13.80 21.62 5.61
N LEU A 97 -12.96 20.91 4.87
CA LEU A 97 -11.52 21.14 4.78
C LEU A 97 -11.08 21.69 3.42
N GLU A 98 -12.01 21.99 2.49
CA GLU A 98 -11.68 22.33 1.11
C GLU A 98 -10.83 23.62 1.01
N ASN A 99 -11.12 24.63 1.81
CA ASN A 99 -10.37 25.88 1.84
C ASN A 99 -8.90 25.71 2.29
N LEU A 100 -8.59 24.63 3.02
CA LEU A 100 -7.22 24.34 3.48
C LEU A 100 -6.32 23.87 2.33
N LEU A 101 -6.88 23.40 1.22
CA LEU A 101 -6.10 22.95 0.05
C LEU A 101 -5.16 24.04 -0.52
N TYR A 102 -5.48 25.29 -0.30
CA TYR A 102 -4.73 26.44 -0.83
C TYR A 102 -3.81 27.10 0.19
N GLN A 103 -3.64 26.46 1.36
CA GLN A 103 -2.82 26.98 2.46
C GLN A 103 -1.43 26.32 2.52
N ASN A 104 -0.53 26.92 3.29
CA ASN A 104 0.79 26.36 3.53
C ASN A 104 0.75 25.20 4.54
N ASN A 105 0.31 24.02 4.06
CA ASN A 105 0.16 22.83 4.88
C ASN A 105 1.49 22.17 5.30
N HIS A 106 2.65 22.63 4.84
CA HIS A 106 3.96 22.16 5.34
C HIS A 106 4.18 22.42 6.83
N ARG A 107 3.50 23.44 7.38
CA ARG A 107 3.57 23.78 8.81
C ARG A 107 2.44 23.17 9.61
N GLY A 108 1.68 22.24 9.00
CA GLY A 108 0.44 21.73 9.57
C GLY A 108 -0.70 22.73 9.46
N VAL A 109 -1.84 22.37 9.99
CA VAL A 109 -3.08 23.19 10.00
C VAL A 109 -3.37 23.82 11.38
N GLY A 110 -2.43 23.70 12.33
CA GLY A 110 -2.63 24.15 13.69
C GLY A 110 -3.75 23.42 14.41
N ASN A 111 -4.34 24.06 15.40
CA ASN A 111 -5.44 23.47 16.18
C ASN A 111 -6.81 23.81 15.59
N ILE A 112 -7.02 23.54 14.29
CA ILE A 112 -8.34 23.69 13.67
C ILE A 112 -9.35 22.75 14.33
N TYR A 113 -10.61 23.18 14.41
CA TYR A 113 -11.68 22.39 15.02
C TYR A 113 -11.25 21.79 16.37
N PRO A 114 -10.96 22.62 17.40
CA PRO A 114 -10.30 22.16 18.64
C PRO A 114 -11.09 21.09 19.40
N ASN A 115 -12.40 21.04 19.21
CA ASN A 115 -13.30 20.06 19.84
C ASN A 115 -13.66 18.87 18.91
N ALA A 116 -13.02 18.78 17.73
CA ALA A 116 -13.31 17.70 16.80
C ALA A 116 -12.80 16.36 17.35
N HIS A 117 -13.58 15.31 17.11
CA HIS A 117 -13.11 13.95 17.31
C HIS A 117 -12.11 13.58 16.18
N ASP A 118 -11.00 12.95 16.53
CA ASP A 118 -9.94 12.63 15.58
C ASP A 118 -10.42 11.74 14.43
N TYR A 119 -11.33 10.82 14.67
CA TYR A 119 -11.92 9.97 13.63
C TYR A 119 -12.74 10.77 12.62
N ASP A 120 -13.45 11.82 13.06
CA ASP A 120 -14.25 12.67 12.18
C ASP A 120 -13.37 13.57 11.29
N LEU A 121 -12.25 14.06 11.82
CA LEU A 121 -11.23 14.75 11.02
C LEU A 121 -10.60 13.79 10.00
N ALA A 122 -10.29 12.57 10.39
CA ALA A 122 -9.78 11.54 9.50
C ALA A 122 -10.79 11.18 8.39
N ALA A 123 -12.08 11.02 8.74
CA ALA A 123 -13.16 10.78 7.78
C ALA A 123 -13.33 11.96 6.82
N SER A 124 -13.26 13.19 7.34
CA SER A 124 -13.43 14.42 6.54
C SER A 124 -12.30 14.61 5.52
N VAL A 125 -11.04 14.42 5.91
CA VAL A 125 -9.92 14.51 4.98
C VAL A 125 -9.92 13.37 3.97
N GLN A 126 -10.33 12.17 4.36
CA GLN A 126 -10.45 11.03 3.45
C GLN A 126 -11.54 11.30 2.39
N GLN A 127 -12.71 11.76 2.80
CA GLN A 127 -13.79 12.09 1.87
C GLN A 127 -13.40 13.21 0.89
N LEU A 128 -12.75 14.27 1.39
CA LEU A 128 -12.25 15.34 0.53
C LEU A 128 -11.21 14.84 -0.46
N TYR A 129 -10.25 14.03 0.00
CA TYR A 129 -9.24 13.41 -0.87
C TYR A 129 -9.91 12.60 -1.98
N GLU A 130 -10.85 11.71 -1.64
CA GLU A 130 -11.56 10.87 -2.59
C GLU A 130 -12.31 11.69 -3.63
N LYS A 131 -13.06 12.71 -3.20
CA LYS A 131 -13.78 13.64 -4.09
C LYS A 131 -12.81 14.28 -5.08
N LYS A 132 -11.73 14.89 -4.59
CA LYS A 132 -10.75 15.59 -5.43
C LYS A 132 -9.95 14.63 -6.31
N PHE A 133 -9.62 13.45 -5.84
CA PHE A 133 -8.98 12.41 -6.63
C PHE A 133 -9.84 11.97 -7.82
N LEU A 134 -11.12 11.69 -7.60
CA LEU A 134 -12.04 11.30 -8.66
C LEU A 134 -12.30 12.43 -9.66
N GLU A 135 -12.28 13.70 -9.22
CA GLU A 135 -12.37 14.86 -10.12
C GLU A 135 -11.22 14.90 -11.13
N LEU A 136 -10.05 14.29 -10.84
CA LEU A 136 -8.92 14.25 -11.78
C LEU A 136 -9.21 13.37 -12.99
N LEU A 137 -10.10 12.39 -12.88
CA LEU A 137 -10.46 11.49 -13.97
C LEU A 137 -11.08 12.23 -15.18
N LYS A 138 -11.66 13.40 -14.96
CA LYS A 138 -12.18 14.25 -16.07
C LYS A 138 -11.10 14.72 -17.06
N TYR A 139 -9.83 14.64 -16.66
CA TYR A 139 -8.71 15.00 -17.52
C TYR A 139 -8.08 13.79 -18.21
N THR A 140 -8.62 12.58 -17.98
CA THR A 140 -8.17 11.36 -18.62
C THR A 140 -9.02 11.07 -19.87
N THR A 141 -8.36 10.65 -20.95
CA THR A 141 -8.98 10.33 -22.24
C THR A 141 -8.93 8.85 -22.56
N LYS A 142 -8.17 8.08 -21.77
CA LYS A 142 -7.97 6.64 -21.94
C LYS A 142 -8.47 5.88 -20.70
N LYS A 143 -8.95 4.66 -20.93
CA LYS A 143 -9.35 3.75 -19.84
C LYS A 143 -8.17 3.05 -19.19
N ASN A 144 -7.04 2.93 -19.85
CA ASN A 144 -5.76 2.52 -19.25
C ASN A 144 -5.26 3.67 -18.37
N LEU A 145 -5.23 3.47 -17.07
CA LEU A 145 -4.92 4.47 -16.06
C LEU A 145 -3.78 4.02 -15.16
N ILE A 146 -2.77 4.85 -15.03
CA ILE A 146 -1.65 4.65 -14.12
C ILE A 146 -1.76 5.68 -13.00
N ILE A 147 -1.65 5.24 -11.74
CA ILE A 147 -1.63 6.12 -10.56
C ILE A 147 -0.27 5.96 -9.86
N MET A 148 0.42 7.08 -9.63
CA MET A 148 1.74 7.16 -9.02
C MET A 148 1.84 8.30 -8.01
N GLY A 149 2.95 8.38 -7.28
CA GLY A 149 3.18 9.30 -6.16
C GLY A 149 2.78 8.66 -4.82
N GLY A 150 3.18 9.26 -3.71
CA GLY A 150 2.90 8.75 -2.36
C GLY A 150 1.41 8.55 -2.09
N CYS A 151 0.56 9.42 -2.64
CA CYS A 151 -0.89 9.35 -2.48
C CYS A 151 -1.54 8.15 -3.20
N ALA A 152 -0.86 7.50 -4.15
CA ALA A 152 -1.33 6.27 -4.79
C ALA A 152 -1.43 5.07 -3.82
N LEU A 153 -0.88 5.21 -2.62
CA LEU A 153 -1.02 4.22 -1.53
C LEU A 153 -2.38 4.27 -0.83
N ASN A 154 -3.24 5.26 -1.15
CA ASN A 154 -4.60 5.33 -0.60
C ASN A 154 -5.51 4.32 -1.29
N CYS A 155 -5.51 3.09 -0.79
CA CYS A 155 -6.27 1.97 -1.37
C CYS A 155 -7.80 2.17 -1.30
N VAL A 156 -8.31 2.98 -0.38
CA VAL A 156 -9.73 3.29 -0.25
C VAL A 156 -10.18 4.17 -1.42
N ALA A 157 -9.46 5.25 -1.70
CA ALA A 157 -9.72 6.11 -2.85
C ALA A 157 -9.53 5.37 -4.18
N ASN A 158 -8.47 4.57 -4.31
CA ASN A 158 -8.22 3.77 -5.50
C ASN A 158 -9.41 2.84 -5.84
N SER A 159 -10.07 2.29 -4.82
CA SER A 159 -11.21 1.38 -5.01
C SER A 159 -12.47 2.06 -5.56
N LYS A 160 -12.53 3.40 -5.48
CA LYS A 160 -13.63 4.21 -6.03
C LYS A 160 -13.46 4.57 -7.51
N ILE A 161 -12.30 4.26 -8.12
CA ILE A 161 -12.10 4.40 -9.56
C ILE A 161 -13.13 3.52 -10.30
N PRO A 162 -13.89 4.07 -11.29
CA PRO A 162 -14.88 3.30 -12.03
C PRO A 162 -14.32 1.99 -12.61
N LYS A 163 -15.13 0.93 -12.60
CA LYS A 163 -14.69 -0.43 -12.98
C LYS A 163 -14.26 -0.55 -14.45
N ASP A 164 -14.68 0.35 -15.30
CA ASP A 164 -14.35 0.43 -16.73
C ASP A 164 -12.95 1.00 -17.02
N TYR A 165 -12.19 1.37 -15.97
CA TYR A 165 -10.76 1.68 -16.08
C TYR A 165 -9.91 0.44 -15.82
N ASP A 166 -8.93 0.20 -16.68
CA ASP A 166 -7.83 -0.72 -16.41
C ASP A 166 -6.75 0.03 -15.64
N VAL A 167 -6.59 -0.29 -14.36
CA VAL A 167 -5.73 0.49 -13.45
C VAL A 167 -4.43 -0.24 -13.16
N TRP A 168 -3.32 0.46 -13.38
CA TRP A 168 -2.00 0.04 -12.95
C TRP A 168 -1.47 0.98 -11.86
N ILE A 169 -1.06 0.39 -10.74
CA ILE A 169 -0.32 1.06 -9.68
C ILE A 169 0.91 0.18 -9.43
N MET A 170 2.10 0.73 -9.59
CA MET A 170 3.33 0.00 -9.31
C MET A 170 3.42 -0.34 -7.81
N PRO A 171 3.99 -1.47 -7.38
CA PRO A 171 4.07 -1.84 -5.96
C PRO A 171 4.73 -0.82 -5.05
N SER A 172 5.66 -0.02 -5.56
CA SER A 172 6.30 1.11 -4.86
C SER A 172 6.00 2.42 -5.57
N PRO A 173 4.77 2.97 -5.47
CA PRO A 173 4.37 4.13 -6.26
C PRO A 173 4.93 5.45 -5.74
N GLY A 174 5.38 5.51 -4.48
CA GLY A 174 6.00 6.69 -3.85
C GLY A 174 7.48 6.88 -4.22
N ASP A 175 8.15 7.78 -3.52
CA ASP A 175 9.52 8.24 -3.81
C ASP A 175 10.55 7.11 -3.91
N ALA A 176 10.46 6.10 -3.06
CA ALA A 176 11.37 4.95 -3.10
C ALA A 176 11.35 4.23 -4.46
N GLY A 177 10.22 4.18 -5.15
CA GLY A 177 10.07 3.57 -6.47
C GLY A 177 10.44 4.49 -7.63
N SER A 178 10.56 5.81 -7.42
CA SER A 178 10.87 6.78 -8.46
C SER A 178 12.28 6.61 -9.04
N SER A 179 13.21 6.01 -8.29
CA SER A 179 14.54 5.63 -8.75
C SER A 179 14.49 4.68 -9.97
N LEU A 180 13.53 3.74 -9.99
CA LEU A 180 13.30 2.87 -11.13
C LEU A 180 12.86 3.68 -12.36
N GLY A 181 12.02 4.70 -12.16
CA GLY A 181 11.59 5.61 -13.23
C GLY A 181 12.73 6.42 -13.80
N ALA A 182 13.66 6.91 -12.97
CA ALA A 182 14.85 7.60 -13.43
C ALA A 182 15.73 6.70 -14.29
N ALA A 183 15.99 5.46 -13.86
CA ALA A 183 16.74 4.47 -14.62
C ALA A 183 16.05 4.11 -15.94
N ALA A 184 14.72 3.97 -15.95
CA ALA A 184 13.95 3.69 -17.16
C ALA A 184 13.99 4.84 -18.17
N LEU A 185 14.00 6.10 -17.71
CA LEU A 185 14.12 7.29 -18.56
C LEU A 185 15.47 7.34 -19.28
N ILE A 186 16.57 6.94 -18.62
CA ILE A 186 17.90 6.89 -19.25
C ILE A 186 17.94 5.84 -20.34
N ASN A 187 17.40 4.66 -20.08
CA ASN A 187 17.45 3.55 -21.01
C ASN A 187 16.41 3.62 -22.14
N GLY A 188 15.33 4.37 -21.94
CA GLY A 188 14.24 4.54 -22.93
C GLY A 188 13.48 3.26 -23.28
N VAL A 189 13.60 2.20 -22.46
CA VAL A 189 13.00 0.89 -22.73
C VAL A 189 12.02 0.48 -21.67
N ARG A 190 10.97 -0.23 -22.08
CA ARG A 190 10.01 -0.83 -21.15
C ARG A 190 10.66 -1.95 -20.35
N LEU A 191 10.28 -2.00 -19.08
CA LEU A 191 10.71 -3.06 -18.17
C LEU A 191 9.75 -4.25 -18.31
N ASN A 192 10.32 -5.44 -18.42
CA ASN A 192 9.53 -6.67 -18.32
C ASN A 192 9.19 -6.92 -16.86
N TRP A 193 8.17 -6.19 -16.38
CA TRP A 193 7.71 -6.31 -15.00
C TRP A 193 7.02 -7.66 -14.77
N ARG A 194 7.59 -8.48 -13.90
CA ARG A 194 7.05 -9.82 -13.58
C ARG A 194 6.47 -9.87 -12.16
N HIS A 195 7.20 -9.35 -11.18
CA HIS A 195 6.88 -9.45 -9.76
C HIS A 195 7.63 -8.39 -8.95
N PRO A 196 7.22 -8.09 -7.69
CA PRO A 196 7.86 -7.09 -6.84
C PRO A 196 9.08 -7.61 -6.05
N TYR A 197 9.45 -8.88 -6.15
CA TYR A 197 10.49 -9.50 -5.34
C TYR A 197 11.88 -9.19 -5.93
N LEU A 198 12.41 -8.00 -5.66
CA LEU A 198 13.65 -7.47 -6.24
C LEU A 198 14.73 -7.19 -5.21
N GLY A 199 14.40 -7.22 -3.90
CA GLY A 199 15.31 -6.88 -2.80
C GLY A 199 16.30 -7.99 -2.43
N HIS A 200 16.81 -7.91 -1.20
CA HIS A 200 17.78 -8.89 -0.66
C HIS A 200 17.20 -10.31 -0.67
N ASN A 201 18.03 -11.28 -1.04
CA ASN A 201 17.61 -12.67 -1.18
C ASN A 201 18.02 -13.52 0.04
N ILE A 202 17.05 -14.12 0.69
CA ILE A 202 17.25 -15.16 1.72
C ILE A 202 17.07 -16.52 1.04
N ALA A 203 18.18 -17.14 0.65
CA ALA A 203 18.18 -18.41 -0.08
C ALA A 203 18.12 -19.60 0.90
N LYS A 204 17.00 -19.74 1.60
CA LYS A 204 16.77 -20.90 2.48
C LYS A 204 15.67 -21.79 1.93
N SER A 205 15.86 -23.10 2.11
CA SER A 205 14.79 -24.06 1.85
C SER A 205 13.72 -23.93 2.95
N ILE A 206 12.47 -23.77 2.54
CA ILE A 206 11.31 -23.71 3.43
C ILE A 206 10.31 -24.80 3.00
N SER A 207 9.80 -25.53 3.97
CA SER A 207 8.77 -26.55 3.74
C SER A 207 7.38 -25.96 4.01
N PRO A 208 6.51 -25.80 3.02
CA PRO A 208 5.13 -25.35 3.22
C PRO A 208 4.40 -26.19 4.27
N LYS A 209 4.58 -27.52 4.25
CA LYS A 209 3.98 -28.43 5.21
C LYS A 209 4.43 -28.15 6.67
N GLN A 210 5.72 -27.83 6.88
CA GLN A 210 6.19 -27.46 8.23
C GLN A 210 5.61 -26.13 8.70
N VAL A 211 5.50 -25.14 7.81
CA VAL A 211 4.87 -23.85 8.10
C VAL A 211 3.41 -24.05 8.46
N VAL A 212 2.66 -24.82 7.68
CA VAL A 212 1.23 -25.08 7.91
C VAL A 212 1.00 -25.85 9.19
N ASN A 213 1.81 -26.89 9.50
CA ASN A 213 1.71 -27.61 10.76
C ASN A 213 1.94 -26.66 11.96
N HIS A 214 2.92 -25.76 11.86
CA HIS A 214 3.16 -24.76 12.89
C HIS A 214 1.99 -23.78 13.04
N LEU A 215 1.40 -23.30 11.93
CA LEU A 215 0.20 -22.45 11.94
C LEU A 215 -1.00 -23.14 12.59
N LEU A 216 -1.21 -24.43 12.33
CA LEU A 216 -2.29 -25.21 12.95
C LEU A 216 -2.12 -25.33 14.47
N GLU A 217 -0.89 -25.45 14.97
CA GLU A 217 -0.57 -25.54 16.39
C GLU A 217 -0.52 -24.16 17.06
N HIS A 218 0.25 -23.21 16.51
CA HIS A 218 0.61 -21.95 17.15
C HIS A 218 -0.14 -20.72 16.61
N LYS A 219 -0.92 -20.87 15.52
CA LYS A 219 -1.83 -19.87 14.92
C LYS A 219 -1.16 -18.74 14.14
N TYR A 220 0.11 -18.48 14.29
CA TYR A 220 0.88 -17.47 13.55
C TYR A 220 2.35 -17.86 13.42
N CYS A 221 3.03 -17.30 12.42
CA CYS A 221 4.48 -17.38 12.26
C CYS A 221 5.00 -16.28 11.32
N GLY A 222 6.31 -16.05 11.35
CA GLY A 222 7.04 -15.22 10.39
C GLY A 222 7.48 -16.01 9.17
N ILE A 223 7.53 -15.35 8.01
CA ILE A 223 8.14 -15.84 6.78
C ILE A 223 9.22 -14.85 6.36
N ALA A 224 10.47 -15.34 6.22
CA ALA A 224 11.61 -14.59 5.71
C ALA A 224 12.35 -15.44 4.68
N ASN A 225 11.87 -15.41 3.42
CA ASN A 225 12.36 -16.29 2.37
C ASN A 225 12.39 -15.59 1.01
N GLY A 226 13.27 -16.04 0.10
CA GLY A 226 13.40 -15.46 -1.22
C GLY A 226 13.81 -13.97 -1.21
N ARG A 227 13.59 -13.28 -2.31
CA ARG A 227 13.86 -11.83 -2.43
C ARG A 227 12.83 -11.00 -1.69
N ALA A 228 13.28 -9.98 -0.93
CA ALA A 228 12.38 -9.01 -0.31
C ALA A 228 11.56 -8.25 -1.35
N GLU A 229 10.39 -7.80 -0.93
CA GLU A 229 9.48 -7.00 -1.75
C GLU A 229 10.06 -5.61 -2.06
N PHE A 230 9.89 -5.15 -3.29
CA PHE A 230 10.13 -3.78 -3.71
C PHE A 230 8.86 -2.96 -3.52
N GLY A 231 8.78 -2.26 -2.39
CA GLY A 231 7.61 -1.48 -1.98
C GLY A 231 7.29 -1.61 -0.49
N PRO A 232 6.30 -0.85 0.00
CA PRO A 232 6.00 -0.75 1.42
C PRO A 232 5.13 -1.91 1.95
N ARG A 233 4.76 -2.88 1.12
CA ARG A 233 3.87 -3.98 1.50
C ARG A 233 4.62 -5.30 1.56
N ALA A 234 4.42 -6.05 2.64
CA ALA A 234 4.81 -7.46 2.69
C ALA A 234 3.82 -8.28 1.86
N LEU A 235 4.35 -9.07 0.93
CA LEU A 235 3.58 -9.84 -0.05
C LEU A 235 3.90 -11.34 -0.01
N GLY A 236 4.45 -11.80 1.13
CA GLY A 236 4.70 -13.21 1.38
C GLY A 236 6.15 -13.59 1.64
N ASN A 237 7.13 -12.74 1.29
CA ASN A 237 8.56 -13.02 1.47
C ASN A 237 9.15 -12.39 2.76
N ARG A 238 8.53 -11.35 3.31
CA ARG A 238 8.86 -10.72 4.59
C ARG A 238 7.58 -10.47 5.37
N SER A 239 6.89 -11.55 5.71
CA SER A 239 5.51 -11.55 6.22
C SER A 239 5.39 -12.16 7.61
N LEU A 240 4.56 -11.57 8.44
CA LEU A 240 3.94 -12.23 9.59
C LEU A 240 2.57 -12.70 9.14
N ILE A 241 2.34 -14.02 9.17
CA ILE A 241 1.11 -14.66 8.71
C ILE A 241 0.39 -15.32 9.89
N ALA A 242 -0.94 -15.41 9.80
CA ALA A 242 -1.77 -16.02 10.85
C ALA A 242 -3.05 -16.64 10.32
N ASP A 243 -3.67 -17.51 11.12
CA ASP A 243 -4.96 -18.14 10.85
C ASP A 243 -6.10 -17.11 10.92
N PRO A 244 -6.74 -16.74 9.80
CA PRO A 244 -7.79 -15.72 9.79
C PRO A 244 -9.14 -16.20 10.32
N ARG A 245 -9.33 -17.51 10.50
CA ARG A 245 -10.57 -18.12 11.02
C ARG A 245 -10.79 -17.80 12.50
N LEU A 246 -9.72 -17.38 13.19
CA LEU A 246 -9.72 -17.02 14.60
C LEU A 246 -9.76 -15.50 14.76
N ASP A 247 -10.30 -15.03 15.88
CA ASP A 247 -10.18 -13.62 16.27
C ASP A 247 -8.79 -13.35 16.86
N ILE A 248 -7.77 -13.38 15.99
CA ILE A 248 -6.36 -13.24 16.35
C ILE A 248 -5.86 -11.78 16.22
N LYS A 249 -6.71 -10.84 15.80
CA LYS A 249 -6.36 -9.44 15.55
C LYS A 249 -5.64 -8.79 16.73
N ASN A 250 -6.13 -8.99 17.95
CA ASN A 250 -5.52 -8.39 19.14
C ASN A 250 -4.13 -8.96 19.43
N THR A 251 -3.95 -10.28 19.30
CA THR A 251 -2.66 -10.95 19.48
C THR A 251 -1.62 -10.42 18.50
N ILE A 252 -1.96 -10.36 17.21
CA ILE A 252 -1.03 -9.87 16.20
C ILE A 252 -0.74 -8.37 16.39
N ASN A 253 -1.73 -7.55 16.77
CA ASN A 253 -1.48 -6.13 17.07
C ASN A 253 -0.58 -5.94 18.30
N GLN A 254 -0.66 -6.82 19.30
CA GLN A 254 0.22 -6.82 20.46
C GLN A 254 1.66 -7.16 20.07
N ILE A 255 1.89 -8.21 19.28
CA ILE A 255 3.21 -8.55 18.72
C ILE A 255 3.79 -7.35 17.95
N LYS A 256 2.97 -6.70 17.14
CA LYS A 256 3.38 -5.53 16.33
C LYS A 256 3.48 -4.22 17.11
N GLN A 257 3.17 -4.21 18.40
CA GLN A 257 3.19 -3.03 19.28
C GLN A 257 2.44 -1.82 18.67
N ARG A 258 1.24 -2.06 18.14
CA ARG A 258 0.45 -1.05 17.46
C ARG A 258 -1.02 -1.00 17.94
N GLN A 259 -1.76 0.00 17.48
CA GLN A 259 -3.14 0.26 17.88
C GLN A 259 -4.05 -0.93 17.58
N LYS A 260 -4.91 -1.33 18.55
CA LYS A 260 -5.79 -2.51 18.48
C LYS A 260 -6.84 -2.43 17.36
N TYR A 261 -7.28 -1.20 16.99
CA TYR A 261 -8.28 -1.01 15.94
C TYR A 261 -7.77 -1.31 14.52
N ARG A 262 -6.46 -1.29 14.31
CA ARG A 262 -5.89 -1.45 12.96
C ARG A 262 -6.21 -2.82 12.37
N PRO A 263 -6.76 -2.86 11.14
CA PRO A 263 -7.06 -4.11 10.46
C PRO A 263 -5.78 -4.76 9.90
N PHE A 264 -5.91 -6.04 9.56
CA PHE A 264 -4.92 -6.77 8.77
C PHE A 264 -5.46 -7.07 7.38
N ALA A 265 -4.56 -7.36 6.46
CA ALA A 265 -4.87 -7.74 5.10
C ALA A 265 -4.92 -9.27 5.00
N PRO A 266 -5.88 -9.85 4.26
CA PRO A 266 -5.78 -11.24 3.84
C PRO A 266 -4.89 -11.37 2.60
N MET A 267 -4.14 -12.47 2.50
CA MET A 267 -3.63 -13.00 1.23
C MET A 267 -4.46 -14.23 0.88
N ILE A 268 -4.97 -14.30 -0.34
CA ILE A 268 -5.89 -15.33 -0.80
C ILE A 268 -5.43 -15.95 -2.12
N LEU A 269 -5.68 -17.26 -2.30
CA LEU A 269 -5.54 -17.92 -3.60
C LEU A 269 -6.45 -17.27 -4.64
N GLU A 270 -5.92 -16.93 -5.81
CA GLU A 270 -6.63 -16.23 -6.89
C GLU A 270 -7.96 -16.84 -7.25
N GLU A 271 -8.04 -18.18 -7.25
CA GLU A 271 -9.20 -18.97 -7.64
C GLU A 271 -10.42 -18.73 -6.76
N TYR A 272 -10.18 -18.36 -5.49
CA TYR A 272 -11.24 -18.20 -4.48
C TYR A 272 -11.59 -16.74 -4.21
N PHE A 273 -10.95 -15.78 -4.90
CA PHE A 273 -11.17 -14.36 -4.60
C PHE A 273 -12.65 -13.95 -4.72
N ASP A 274 -13.31 -14.33 -5.82
CA ASP A 274 -14.70 -13.89 -6.11
C ASP A 274 -15.74 -14.56 -5.17
N GLU A 275 -15.39 -15.68 -4.53
CA GLU A 275 -16.21 -16.32 -3.51
C GLU A 275 -16.16 -15.56 -2.18
N TYR A 276 -15.00 -15.01 -1.83
CA TYR A 276 -14.76 -14.38 -0.52
C TYR A 276 -14.81 -12.85 -0.54
N PHE A 277 -14.59 -12.23 -1.69
CA PHE A 277 -14.51 -10.77 -1.81
C PHE A 277 -15.15 -10.26 -3.10
N HIS A 278 -15.78 -9.08 -3.00
CA HIS A 278 -16.28 -8.36 -4.17
C HIS A 278 -15.46 -7.07 -4.36
N GLY A 279 -14.75 -6.95 -5.47
CA GLY A 279 -13.91 -5.80 -5.77
C GLY A 279 -12.94 -6.06 -6.94
N ARG A 280 -11.88 -5.25 -7.01
CA ARG A 280 -10.79 -5.47 -7.98
C ARG A 280 -9.80 -6.48 -7.43
N LYS A 281 -9.48 -7.53 -8.21
CA LYS A 281 -8.35 -8.42 -7.93
C LYS A 281 -7.06 -7.61 -8.01
N ASN A 282 -6.21 -7.73 -6.98
CA ASN A 282 -4.94 -7.02 -6.95
C ASN A 282 -3.86 -7.80 -6.20
N ARG A 283 -2.67 -7.88 -6.79
CA ARG A 283 -1.52 -8.60 -6.25
C ARG A 283 -0.79 -7.84 -5.14
N TYR A 284 -0.98 -6.52 -5.05
CA TYR A 284 -0.11 -5.61 -4.30
C TYR A 284 -0.83 -4.82 -3.19
N MET A 285 -2.05 -5.25 -2.81
CA MET A 285 -2.83 -4.59 -1.75
C MET A 285 -3.12 -3.10 -2.02
N GLN A 286 -3.44 -2.72 -3.26
CA GLN A 286 -3.64 -1.33 -3.67
C GLN A 286 -5.10 -0.91 -3.75
N PHE A 287 -6.00 -1.84 -3.48
CA PHE A 287 -7.45 -1.64 -3.43
C PHE A 287 -8.02 -2.32 -2.18
N VAL A 288 -9.19 -1.85 -1.76
CA VAL A 288 -10.03 -2.57 -0.80
C VAL A 288 -11.16 -3.26 -1.55
N SER A 289 -11.62 -4.37 -1.03
CA SER A 289 -12.74 -5.16 -1.55
C SER A 289 -13.73 -5.44 -0.44
N LYS A 290 -15.03 -5.50 -0.76
CA LYS A 290 -16.06 -5.86 0.21
C LYS A 290 -15.90 -7.34 0.58
N ALA A 291 -15.83 -7.63 1.88
CA ALA A 291 -15.83 -9.01 2.38
C ALA A 291 -17.25 -9.61 2.25
N LEU A 292 -17.32 -10.85 1.79
CA LEU A 292 -18.56 -11.61 1.65
C LEU A 292 -18.78 -12.61 2.80
N HIS A 293 -17.73 -12.83 3.62
CA HIS A 293 -17.73 -13.71 4.79
C HIS A 293 -17.16 -12.99 6.01
N ASP A 294 -17.57 -13.42 7.21
CA ASP A 294 -17.13 -12.81 8.48
C ASP A 294 -15.79 -13.37 8.96
N TYR A 295 -14.70 -12.76 8.50
CA TYR A 295 -13.34 -13.01 8.99
C TYR A 295 -12.81 -11.78 9.73
N LYS A 296 -13.19 -11.62 11.00
CA LYS A 296 -12.97 -10.42 11.85
C LYS A 296 -11.50 -9.97 11.89
N SER A 297 -10.55 -10.88 11.79
CA SER A 297 -9.12 -10.55 11.86
C SER A 297 -8.59 -9.86 10.60
N VAL A 298 -9.27 -10.01 9.45
CA VAL A 298 -8.86 -9.48 8.14
C VAL A 298 -9.90 -8.58 7.48
N THR A 299 -11.03 -8.33 8.15
CA THR A 299 -12.08 -7.43 7.71
C THR A 299 -12.07 -6.17 8.58
N HIS A 300 -12.14 -5.00 7.95
CA HIS A 300 -12.25 -3.72 8.64
C HIS A 300 -13.69 -3.46 9.10
N VAL A 301 -13.90 -2.44 9.97
CA VAL A 301 -15.22 -2.13 10.54
C VAL A 301 -16.27 -1.75 9.52
N ASP A 302 -15.85 -1.22 8.37
CA ASP A 302 -16.71 -0.87 7.23
C ASP A 302 -17.06 -2.06 6.32
N GLY A 303 -16.67 -3.27 6.71
CA GLY A 303 -16.88 -4.50 5.94
C GLY A 303 -15.94 -4.68 4.76
N THR A 304 -14.88 -3.87 4.65
CA THR A 304 -13.88 -4.01 3.58
C THR A 304 -12.61 -4.70 4.04
N ALA A 305 -11.84 -5.23 3.08
CA ALA A 305 -10.52 -5.80 3.31
C ALA A 305 -9.56 -5.37 2.19
N ARG A 306 -8.29 -5.12 2.53
CA ARG A 306 -7.23 -4.82 1.57
C ARG A 306 -6.55 -6.11 1.13
N VAL A 307 -7.14 -6.77 0.14
CA VAL A 307 -6.79 -8.14 -0.25
C VAL A 307 -5.53 -8.20 -1.09
N GLN A 308 -4.63 -9.13 -0.78
CA GLN A 308 -3.58 -9.60 -1.68
C GLN A 308 -4.06 -10.84 -2.42
N VAL A 309 -4.19 -10.77 -3.73
CA VAL A 309 -4.43 -11.94 -4.58
C VAL A 309 -3.11 -12.62 -4.92
N VAL A 310 -3.00 -13.90 -4.62
CA VAL A 310 -1.80 -14.71 -4.87
C VAL A 310 -2.08 -15.62 -6.07
N GLU A 311 -1.57 -15.21 -7.24
CA GLU A 311 -1.74 -15.92 -8.50
C GLU A 311 -0.96 -17.25 -8.53
N ARG A 312 -1.35 -18.16 -9.42
CA ARG A 312 -0.62 -19.42 -9.65
C ARG A 312 0.82 -19.22 -10.07
N SER A 313 1.10 -18.16 -10.82
CA SER A 313 2.43 -17.79 -11.29
C SER A 313 3.28 -17.06 -10.27
N ASN A 314 2.78 -16.83 -9.04
CA ASN A 314 3.49 -16.09 -8.02
C ASN A 314 4.75 -16.84 -7.58
N PRO A 315 5.95 -16.24 -7.68
CA PRO A 315 7.21 -16.92 -7.37
C PRO A 315 7.52 -16.99 -5.87
N SER A 316 6.69 -16.39 -5.00
CA SER A 316 6.83 -16.45 -3.54
C SER A 316 6.40 -17.81 -3.01
N VAL A 317 7.06 -18.28 -1.97
CA VAL A 317 6.66 -19.46 -1.20
C VAL A 317 5.24 -19.33 -0.60
N ALA A 318 4.73 -18.10 -0.48
CA ALA A 318 3.37 -17.84 0.00
C ALA A 318 2.30 -18.60 -0.80
N ARG A 319 2.50 -18.78 -2.12
CA ARG A 319 1.58 -19.57 -2.95
C ARG A 319 1.50 -21.02 -2.46
N LEU A 320 2.64 -21.67 -2.30
CA LEU A 320 2.71 -23.06 -1.84
C LEU A 320 2.20 -23.22 -0.39
N ILE A 321 2.44 -22.24 0.46
CA ILE A 321 1.91 -22.24 1.84
C ILE A 321 0.38 -22.14 1.82
N LEU A 322 -0.19 -21.29 0.97
CA LEU A 322 -1.64 -21.15 0.84
C LEU A 322 -2.30 -22.42 0.29
N GLU A 323 -1.69 -23.09 -0.68
CA GLU A 323 -2.19 -24.35 -1.23
C GLU A 323 -2.20 -25.45 -0.16
N GLU A 324 -1.11 -25.68 0.55
CA GLU A 324 -1.03 -26.63 1.66
C GLU A 324 -2.02 -26.26 2.80
N TRP A 325 -2.15 -24.94 3.09
CA TRP A 325 -3.10 -24.45 4.09
C TRP A 325 -4.55 -24.76 3.70
N TYR A 326 -4.89 -24.53 2.44
CA TYR A 326 -6.23 -24.83 1.91
C TYR A 326 -6.55 -26.33 1.96
N GLU A 327 -5.59 -27.17 1.58
CA GLU A 327 -5.74 -28.64 1.67
C GLU A 327 -6.04 -29.11 3.09
N LYS A 328 -5.41 -28.51 4.10
CA LYS A 328 -5.60 -28.88 5.50
C LYS A 328 -6.83 -28.28 6.16
N THR A 329 -7.32 -27.15 5.68
CA THR A 329 -8.30 -26.35 6.44
C THR A 329 -9.56 -26.00 5.67
N GLY A 330 -9.57 -26.13 4.34
CA GLY A 330 -10.61 -25.63 3.47
C GLY A 330 -10.68 -24.09 3.39
N CYS A 331 -9.77 -23.37 4.06
CA CYS A 331 -9.70 -21.91 4.05
C CYS A 331 -8.66 -21.45 3.02
N PRO A 332 -9.04 -20.70 1.95
CA PRO A 332 -8.12 -20.34 0.87
C PRO A 332 -7.25 -19.14 1.18
N MET A 333 -7.27 -18.62 2.40
CA MET A 333 -6.57 -17.39 2.77
C MET A 333 -5.83 -17.50 4.11
N LEU A 334 -4.85 -16.60 4.29
CA LEU A 334 -4.16 -16.34 5.54
C LEU A 334 -4.14 -14.83 5.81
N LEU A 335 -4.13 -14.42 7.08
CA LEU A 335 -3.79 -13.06 7.46
C LEU A 335 -2.33 -12.80 7.05
N ASN A 336 -2.06 -11.65 6.43
CA ASN A 336 -0.74 -11.20 6.03
C ASN A 336 -0.45 -9.77 6.49
N THR A 337 0.68 -9.59 7.16
CA THR A 337 1.21 -8.27 7.53
C THR A 337 2.74 -8.29 7.47
N SER A 338 3.38 -7.12 7.47
CA SER A 338 4.84 -7.01 7.41
C SER A 338 5.53 -7.63 8.64
N LEU A 339 6.65 -8.31 8.42
CA LEU A 339 7.48 -8.88 9.48
C LEU A 339 8.36 -7.78 10.10
N ASN A 340 7.76 -7.00 11.00
CA ASN A 340 8.38 -5.94 11.79
C ASN A 340 7.45 -5.53 12.93
N ILE A 341 7.94 -4.76 13.89
CA ILE A 341 7.11 -4.03 14.86
C ILE A 341 6.96 -2.56 14.45
N LYS A 342 6.11 -1.81 15.15
CA LYS A 342 5.93 -0.36 14.93
C LYS A 342 7.27 0.38 15.08
N GLY A 343 7.57 1.25 14.13
CA GLY A 343 8.79 2.09 14.14
C GLY A 343 10.07 1.40 13.69
N GLN A 344 10.02 0.11 13.39
CA GLN A 344 11.16 -0.62 12.81
C GLN A 344 10.96 -0.89 11.31
N PRO A 345 12.05 -0.99 10.53
CA PRO A 345 11.97 -1.44 9.14
C PRO A 345 11.49 -2.89 9.07
N ILE A 346 11.03 -3.30 7.89
CA ILE A 346 10.72 -4.71 7.62
C ILE A 346 12.04 -5.50 7.66
N VAL A 347 12.02 -6.68 8.27
CA VAL A 347 13.13 -7.64 8.24
C VAL A 347 13.66 -7.76 6.80
N ASN A 348 14.98 -7.66 6.63
CA ASN A 348 15.62 -7.73 5.33
C ASN A 348 16.49 -8.98 5.17
N THR A 349 17.37 -9.24 6.15
CA THR A 349 18.30 -10.37 6.16
C THR A 349 17.78 -11.52 7.01
N TRP A 350 18.48 -12.65 6.95
CA TRP A 350 18.17 -13.77 7.86
C TRP A 350 18.54 -13.45 9.31
N ASP A 351 19.59 -12.68 9.53
CA ASP A 351 19.98 -12.27 10.89
C ASP A 351 18.91 -11.39 11.53
N ASP A 352 18.35 -10.42 10.77
CA ASP A 352 17.20 -9.64 11.24
C ASP A 352 16.00 -10.55 11.60
N ALA A 353 15.78 -11.62 10.82
CA ALA A 353 14.70 -12.57 11.06
C ALA A 353 14.90 -13.38 12.35
N ILE A 354 16.14 -13.78 12.64
CA ILE A 354 16.51 -14.48 13.88
C ILE A 354 16.39 -13.54 15.08
N ASP A 355 16.81 -12.29 14.94
CA ASP A 355 16.67 -11.29 16.01
C ASP A 355 15.20 -11.02 16.30
N PHE A 356 14.35 -10.86 15.26
CA PHE A 356 12.92 -10.75 15.42
C PHE A 356 12.31 -11.98 16.14
N GLN A 357 12.72 -13.20 15.76
CA GLN A 357 12.26 -14.43 16.42
C GLN A 357 12.62 -14.46 17.91
N ARG A 358 13.85 -14.07 18.25
CA ARG A 358 14.33 -14.07 19.65
C ARG A 358 13.64 -13.02 20.50
N GLU A 359 13.49 -11.82 19.96
CA GLU A 359 12.95 -10.67 20.70
C GLU A 359 11.45 -10.79 20.93
N TYR A 360 10.69 -11.28 19.93
CA TYR A 360 9.22 -11.31 19.98
C TYR A 360 8.64 -12.70 20.16
N ASN A 361 9.47 -13.73 20.32
CA ASN A 361 9.06 -15.13 20.48
C ASN A 361 8.10 -15.60 19.35
N VAL A 362 8.38 -15.18 18.11
CA VAL A 362 7.63 -15.55 16.90
C VAL A 362 8.51 -16.45 16.04
N LYS A 363 8.12 -17.71 15.85
CA LYS A 363 8.86 -18.59 14.95
C LYS A 363 8.93 -18.00 13.54
N VAL A 364 10.12 -17.89 12.97
CA VAL A 364 10.36 -17.45 11.58
C VAL A 364 10.93 -18.62 10.77
N PHE A 365 10.38 -18.80 9.56
CA PHE A 365 10.78 -19.81 8.60
C PHE A 365 11.52 -19.21 7.41
#